data_4c4020bd271d90c9778cb2a514aa99e9
#
_entry.id   4c4020bd271d90c9778cb2a514aa99e9
#
_cell.length_a   1.000
_cell.length_b   1.000
_cell.length_c   1.000
_cell.angle_alpha   90.00
_cell.angle_beta   90.00
_cell.angle_gamma   90.00
#
_symmetry.space_group_name_H-M   'P 1'
#
loop_
_entity.id
_entity.type
_entity.pdbx_description
1 polymer ?
#
loop_
_entity_poly.entity_id
_entity_poly.type
_entity_poly.pdbx_seq_one_letter_code
_entity_poly.pdbx_strand_id
1 'polypeptide(L)'
;MSPNLYEATIRPAMFLAPPETAHEIAKWFFKRPSLWRPLSWRLCVRDERLHVKVRTLELPNPVGLAAGFDKNCEMWNSLFRIGFGYLTLGTVTLNPREGNAKPRMWRYPERSLVNSMGLPNRGVRENVANLMQRSANMDPIIVSVSGLSIEEFVECYHQMEPVADGIELNISTPNTIGVRIFQEPNMLTKLLKTINETKTSNKPIWVKVPPYFKDEERERVHELIDVCAEAAVSGLTAVNTKLVNEPRASIGTGGLSGPQIFNDMLRIVADIYDYTGGKIPINACGGISSGFDAWKAFEAGASSVQLYTALVYHGPGIVSTINRQLLRLLTEAHLDSLSEVIGMHHN
;
A
#
# COMPACT_ATOMS: atom_id res chain seq x y z
N MET A 1 -10.17 -8.67 22.47
CA MET A 1 -9.28 -7.54 22.88
C MET A 1 -10.12 -6.39 23.36
N SER A 2 -9.79 -5.82 24.52
CA SER A 2 -10.40 -4.56 24.95
C SER A 2 -10.06 -3.45 23.93
N PRO A 3 -10.99 -2.53 23.63
CA PRO A 3 -10.73 -1.44 22.72
C PRO A 3 -9.56 -0.59 23.23
N ASN A 4 -8.63 -0.22 22.33
CA ASN A 4 -7.57 0.71 22.69
C ASN A 4 -8.13 2.13 22.90
N LEU A 5 -7.34 3.03 23.51
CA LEU A 5 -7.77 4.40 23.82
C LEU A 5 -8.35 5.14 22.58
N TYR A 6 -7.73 4.96 21.41
CA TYR A 6 -8.24 5.55 20.17
C TYR A 6 -9.64 5.01 19.82
N GLU A 7 -9.82 3.68 19.90
CA GLU A 7 -11.11 3.04 19.59
C GLU A 7 -12.21 3.44 20.57
N ALA A 8 -11.87 3.65 21.83
CA ALA A 8 -12.83 4.00 22.86
C ALA A 8 -13.22 5.49 22.85
N THR A 9 -12.34 6.39 22.43
CA THR A 9 -12.53 7.85 22.57
C THR A 9 -12.45 8.62 21.25
N ILE A 10 -11.33 8.56 20.54
CA ILE A 10 -11.07 9.40 19.36
C ILE A 10 -11.89 8.95 18.16
N ARG A 11 -11.92 7.64 17.88
CA ARG A 11 -12.66 7.09 16.75
C ARG A 11 -14.16 7.43 16.79
N PRO A 12 -14.90 7.25 17.90
CA PRO A 12 -16.32 7.63 17.94
C PRO A 12 -16.55 9.10 17.58
N ALA A 13 -15.74 10.02 18.12
CA ALA A 13 -15.83 11.44 17.80
C ALA A 13 -15.51 11.74 16.33
N MET A 14 -14.45 11.14 15.79
CA MET A 14 -14.09 11.30 14.37
C MET A 14 -15.14 10.72 13.43
N PHE A 15 -15.89 9.69 13.87
CA PHE A 15 -16.90 9.03 13.06
C PHE A 15 -18.25 9.77 13.01
N LEU A 16 -18.45 10.81 13.82
CA LEU A 16 -19.55 11.75 13.65
C LEU A 16 -19.41 12.58 12.37
N ALA A 17 -18.17 12.82 11.92
CA ALA A 17 -17.92 13.54 10.68
C ALA A 17 -17.99 12.59 9.45
N PRO A 18 -18.33 13.12 8.26
CA PRO A 18 -18.17 12.37 7.02
C PRO A 18 -16.74 11.84 6.84
N PRO A 19 -16.55 10.67 6.18
CA PRO A 19 -15.23 10.02 6.09
C PRO A 19 -14.12 10.91 5.52
N GLU A 20 -14.38 11.70 4.47
CA GLU A 20 -13.38 12.61 3.91
C GLU A 20 -13.04 13.75 4.88
N THR A 21 -14.02 14.30 5.58
CA THR A 21 -13.78 15.32 6.60
C THR A 21 -12.93 14.77 7.76
N ALA A 22 -13.25 13.56 8.23
CA ALA A 22 -12.46 12.88 9.24
C ALA A 22 -11.01 12.64 8.75
N HIS A 23 -10.83 12.28 7.47
CA HIS A 23 -9.50 12.13 6.87
C HIS A 23 -8.73 13.47 6.85
N GLU A 24 -9.35 14.58 6.46
CA GLU A 24 -8.70 15.90 6.46
C GLU A 24 -8.32 16.36 7.89
N ILE A 25 -9.15 16.06 8.89
CA ILE A 25 -8.81 16.30 10.29
C ILE A 25 -7.59 15.47 10.70
N ALA A 26 -7.58 14.16 10.40
CA ALA A 26 -6.43 13.29 10.68
C ALA A 26 -5.16 13.79 9.99
N LYS A 27 -5.26 14.18 8.72
CA LYS A 27 -4.18 14.77 7.93
C LYS A 27 -3.59 16.03 8.59
N TRP A 28 -4.44 16.90 9.15
CA TRP A 28 -3.98 18.08 9.91
C TRP A 28 -3.06 17.70 11.08
N PHE A 29 -3.39 16.61 11.80
CA PHE A 29 -2.54 16.09 12.87
C PHE A 29 -1.26 15.44 12.34
N PHE A 30 -1.35 14.62 11.27
CA PHE A 30 -0.20 13.94 10.69
C PHE A 30 0.79 14.89 9.98
N LYS A 31 0.37 16.07 9.57
CA LYS A 31 1.28 17.11 9.06
C LYS A 31 2.13 17.78 10.16
N ARG A 32 1.97 17.41 11.44
CA ARG A 32 2.68 17.98 12.60
C ARG A 32 3.49 16.93 13.34
N PRO A 33 4.73 16.64 12.87
CA PRO A 33 5.55 15.56 13.45
C PRO A 33 5.89 15.77 14.93
N SER A 34 5.90 17.01 15.40
CA SER A 34 6.14 17.35 16.80
C SER A 34 5.10 16.74 17.75
N LEU A 35 3.85 16.59 17.31
CA LEU A 35 2.79 15.98 18.11
C LEU A 35 3.00 14.48 18.35
N TRP A 36 3.68 13.79 17.44
CA TRP A 36 3.93 12.35 17.47
C TRP A 36 5.25 11.98 18.15
N ARG A 37 6.20 12.94 18.25
CA ARG A 37 7.52 12.72 18.85
C ARG A 37 7.46 12.15 20.28
N PRO A 38 6.59 12.63 21.18
CA PRO A 38 6.51 12.09 22.53
C PRO A 38 5.92 10.68 22.61
N LEU A 39 5.23 10.21 21.55
CA LEU A 39 4.60 8.88 21.50
C LEU A 39 5.44 7.86 20.75
N SER A 40 6.42 8.31 19.98
CA SER A 40 7.19 7.44 19.08
C SER A 40 7.89 6.29 19.80
N TRP A 41 8.41 6.51 21.02
CA TRP A 41 9.07 5.47 21.81
C TRP A 41 8.14 4.31 22.22
N ARG A 42 6.83 4.56 22.29
CA ARG A 42 5.80 3.52 22.56
C ARG A 42 5.29 2.85 21.29
N LEU A 43 5.26 3.60 20.18
CA LEU A 43 4.65 3.19 18.93
C LEU A 43 5.64 2.49 17.99
N CYS A 44 6.94 2.82 18.07
CA CYS A 44 7.96 2.17 17.27
C CYS A 44 8.49 0.93 17.99
N VAL A 45 8.18 -0.25 17.45
CA VAL A 45 8.74 -1.53 17.89
C VAL A 45 9.98 -1.81 17.06
N ARG A 46 11.13 -2.02 17.74
CA ARG A 46 12.41 -2.37 17.10
C ARG A 46 12.86 -3.71 17.63
N ASP A 47 13.00 -4.67 16.73
CA ASP A 47 13.50 -6.02 17.02
C ASP A 47 14.02 -6.61 15.71
N GLU A 48 15.24 -7.14 15.71
CA GLU A 48 15.89 -7.68 14.50
C GLU A 48 15.09 -8.82 13.85
N ARG A 49 14.30 -9.55 14.61
CA ARG A 49 13.43 -10.62 14.08
C ARG A 49 12.33 -10.11 13.15
N LEU A 50 11.99 -8.81 13.24
CA LEU A 50 11.02 -8.14 12.36
C LEU A 50 11.68 -7.56 11.11
N HIS A 51 13.01 -7.49 11.09
CA HIS A 51 13.72 -6.93 9.94
C HIS A 51 13.51 -7.80 8.70
N VAL A 52 13.17 -7.18 7.60
CA VAL A 52 12.92 -7.84 6.32
C VAL A 52 13.67 -7.12 5.22
N LYS A 53 14.44 -7.88 4.45
CA LYS A 53 15.06 -7.38 3.22
C LYS A 53 14.19 -7.71 2.01
N VAL A 54 13.74 -6.69 1.31
CA VAL A 54 12.99 -6.85 0.07
C VAL A 54 13.79 -6.22 -1.07
N ARG A 55 14.48 -7.07 -1.82
CA ARG A 55 15.45 -6.63 -2.85
C ARG A 55 16.54 -5.75 -2.25
N THR A 56 16.59 -4.46 -2.63
CA THR A 56 17.58 -3.49 -2.15
C THR A 56 17.09 -2.69 -0.94
N LEU A 57 15.83 -2.87 -0.52
CA LEU A 57 15.27 -2.16 0.63
C LEU A 57 15.42 -2.97 1.91
N GLU A 58 15.98 -2.34 2.93
CA GLU A 58 16.04 -2.84 4.30
C GLU A 58 14.87 -2.25 5.08
N LEU A 59 13.92 -3.11 5.49
CA LEU A 59 12.72 -2.71 6.20
C LEU A 59 12.90 -3.02 7.70
N PRO A 60 12.91 -2.04 8.60
CA PRO A 60 13.09 -2.27 10.04
C PRO A 60 11.95 -3.09 10.66
N ASN A 61 10.81 -3.15 9.99
CA ASN A 61 9.71 -4.09 10.24
C ASN A 61 8.86 -4.22 8.97
N PRO A 62 8.06 -5.30 8.82
CA PRO A 62 7.39 -5.62 7.56
C PRO A 62 6.11 -4.83 7.31
N VAL A 63 5.70 -3.95 8.23
CA VAL A 63 4.40 -3.27 8.17
C VAL A 63 4.55 -1.92 7.50
N GLY A 64 4.03 -1.81 6.28
CA GLY A 64 4.01 -0.60 5.47
C GLY A 64 2.67 0.10 5.43
N LEU A 65 2.69 1.37 5.02
CA LEU A 65 1.50 2.13 4.66
C LEU A 65 1.14 1.88 3.20
N ALA A 66 -0.13 1.59 2.91
CA ALA A 66 -0.60 1.47 1.53
C ALA A 66 -0.81 2.84 0.86
N ALA A 67 -0.57 2.89 -0.45
CA ALA A 67 -0.86 4.06 -1.28
C ALA A 67 -2.32 4.55 -1.12
N GLY A 68 -2.52 5.85 -1.21
CA GLY A 68 -3.82 6.50 -1.10
C GLY A 68 -4.11 7.16 0.24
N PHE A 69 -3.35 6.87 1.29
CA PHE A 69 -3.50 7.55 2.59
C PHE A 69 -2.84 8.93 2.57
N ASP A 70 -1.58 9.00 2.20
CA ASP A 70 -0.83 10.25 1.99
C ASP A 70 -0.62 10.50 0.49
N LYS A 71 -1.60 11.15 -0.12
CA LYS A 71 -1.65 11.38 -1.58
C LYS A 71 -0.68 12.45 -2.07
N ASN A 72 -0.17 13.27 -1.15
CA ASN A 72 0.68 14.42 -1.48
C ASN A 72 2.05 14.38 -0.79
N CYS A 73 2.44 13.22 -0.25
CA CYS A 73 3.73 13.04 0.43
C CYS A 73 4.00 14.08 1.53
N GLU A 74 2.97 14.42 2.31
CA GLU A 74 3.03 15.50 3.32
C GLU A 74 3.13 14.97 4.76
N MET A 75 2.84 13.67 5.00
CA MET A 75 2.67 13.09 6.34
C MET A 75 3.78 12.09 6.72
N TRP A 76 4.73 11.81 5.82
CA TRP A 76 5.72 10.75 5.95
C TRP A 76 6.47 10.76 7.29
N ASN A 77 6.86 11.93 7.78
CA ASN A 77 7.60 12.07 9.05
C ASN A 77 6.78 11.58 10.26
N SER A 78 5.50 11.93 10.32
CA SER A 78 4.59 11.47 11.39
C SER A 78 4.27 9.98 11.26
N LEU A 79 4.12 9.49 10.04
CA LEU A 79 3.82 8.09 9.78
C LEU A 79 4.96 7.17 10.21
N PHE A 80 6.22 7.54 10.01
CA PHE A 80 7.35 6.82 10.59
C PHE A 80 7.36 6.89 12.12
N ARG A 81 6.96 8.02 12.72
CA ARG A 81 6.87 8.14 14.20
C ARG A 81 5.80 7.28 14.85
N ILE A 82 4.82 6.81 14.10
CA ILE A 82 3.85 5.83 14.58
C ILE A 82 4.23 4.38 14.26
N GLY A 83 5.42 4.15 13.73
CA GLY A 83 6.08 2.84 13.70
C GLY A 83 6.02 2.10 12.38
N PHE A 84 5.53 2.69 11.27
CA PHE A 84 5.62 2.04 9.96
C PHE A 84 7.07 1.77 9.59
N GLY A 85 7.34 0.57 9.07
CA GLY A 85 8.67 0.17 8.60
C GLY A 85 9.01 0.72 7.22
N TYR A 86 7.99 1.01 6.41
CA TYR A 86 8.11 1.71 5.14
C TYR A 86 6.78 2.37 4.77
N LEU A 87 6.83 3.27 3.82
CA LEU A 87 5.63 3.98 3.35
C LEU A 87 5.48 3.83 1.84
N THR A 88 4.25 3.55 1.37
CA THR A 88 3.89 3.76 -0.03
C THR A 88 3.00 4.99 -0.11
N LEU A 89 3.57 6.09 -0.61
CA LEU A 89 2.92 7.40 -0.71
C LEU A 89 2.32 7.61 -2.09
N GLY A 90 1.39 8.54 -2.22
CA GLY A 90 0.67 8.79 -3.48
C GLY A 90 -0.69 8.10 -3.49
N THR A 91 -1.30 7.83 -4.65
CA THR A 91 -0.72 7.79 -6.01
C THR A 91 -0.58 9.20 -6.58
N VAL A 92 0.60 9.48 -7.10
CA VAL A 92 0.95 10.76 -7.73
C VAL A 92 0.72 10.63 -9.24
N THR A 93 0.24 11.71 -9.86
CA THR A 93 0.12 11.84 -11.32
C THR A 93 0.93 13.02 -11.81
N LEU A 94 1.29 13.04 -13.09
CA LEU A 94 2.09 14.12 -13.68
C LEU A 94 1.47 15.49 -13.41
N ASN A 95 0.21 15.64 -13.73
CA ASN A 95 -0.56 16.86 -13.48
C ASN A 95 -1.44 16.71 -12.23
N PRO A 96 -1.79 17.81 -11.53
CA PRO A 96 -2.78 17.80 -10.46
C PRO A 96 -4.12 17.21 -10.92
N ARG A 97 -4.77 16.45 -10.02
CA ARG A 97 -6.10 15.88 -10.27
C ARG A 97 -7.03 16.16 -9.10
N GLU A 98 -8.23 16.63 -9.39
CA GLU A 98 -9.28 16.79 -8.38
C GLU A 98 -9.90 15.46 -7.95
N GLY A 99 -9.82 14.44 -8.81
CA GLY A 99 -10.50 13.15 -8.62
C GLY A 99 -11.98 13.23 -8.98
N ASN A 100 -12.74 12.21 -8.56
CA ASN A 100 -14.18 12.14 -8.81
C ASN A 100 -14.95 13.13 -7.93
N ALA A 101 -16.21 13.42 -8.28
CA ALA A 101 -17.08 14.30 -7.50
C ALA A 101 -17.36 13.72 -6.10
N LYS A 102 -17.47 14.60 -5.10
CA LYS A 102 -17.81 14.24 -3.72
C LYS A 102 -19.33 14.04 -3.56
N PRO A 103 -19.76 13.19 -2.59
CA PRO A 103 -18.96 12.37 -1.68
C PRO A 103 -18.32 11.16 -2.41
N ARG A 104 -17.16 10.71 -1.97
CA ARG A 104 -16.41 9.64 -2.63
C ARG A 104 -15.73 8.68 -1.65
N MET A 105 -16.17 8.66 -0.39
CA MET A 105 -15.75 7.69 0.60
C MET A 105 -16.90 7.39 1.56
N TRP A 106 -17.10 6.09 1.86
CA TRP A 106 -18.15 5.60 2.74
C TRP A 106 -17.61 4.54 3.70
N ARG A 107 -18.14 4.57 4.93
CA ARG A 107 -17.91 3.50 5.90
C ARG A 107 -18.89 2.36 5.61
N TYR A 108 -18.35 1.16 5.62
CA TYR A 108 -19.11 -0.07 5.38
C TYR A 108 -19.09 -0.98 6.61
N PRO A 109 -19.99 -1.97 6.69
CA PRO A 109 -19.97 -2.97 7.76
C PRO A 109 -18.60 -3.65 7.92
N GLU A 110 -18.40 -4.33 9.05
CA GLU A 110 -17.17 -5.08 9.36
C GLU A 110 -15.89 -4.23 9.28
N ARG A 111 -15.96 -2.95 9.71
CA ARG A 111 -14.81 -2.03 9.70
C ARG A 111 -14.19 -1.86 8.31
N SER A 112 -15.00 -1.87 7.28
CA SER A 112 -14.58 -1.72 5.89
C SER A 112 -14.87 -0.30 5.36
N LEU A 113 -14.23 0.07 4.25
CA LEU A 113 -14.44 1.33 3.56
C LEU A 113 -14.69 1.08 2.08
N VAL A 114 -15.55 1.89 1.48
CA VAL A 114 -15.65 1.99 0.02
C VAL A 114 -15.21 3.38 -0.40
N ASN A 115 -14.38 3.47 -1.44
CA ASN A 115 -13.93 4.74 -1.98
C ASN A 115 -14.08 4.80 -3.50
N SER A 116 -14.36 5.99 -3.99
CA SER A 116 -14.43 6.33 -5.42
C SER A 116 -13.60 7.59 -5.69
N MET A 117 -12.32 7.59 -5.31
CA MET A 117 -11.50 8.81 -5.22
C MET A 117 -11.07 9.36 -6.58
N GLY A 118 -10.67 8.54 -7.56
CA GLY A 118 -10.24 9.01 -8.88
C GLY A 118 -8.86 9.69 -8.91
N LEU A 119 -7.95 9.26 -8.03
CA LEU A 119 -6.56 9.72 -7.91
C LEU A 119 -6.39 11.22 -7.60
N PRO A 120 -7.12 11.82 -6.62
CA PRO A 120 -6.91 13.22 -6.29
C PRO A 120 -5.51 13.43 -5.68
N ASN A 121 -4.73 14.32 -6.28
CA ASN A 121 -3.40 14.72 -5.82
C ASN A 121 -2.98 16.05 -6.46
N ARG A 122 -1.92 16.68 -5.92
CA ARG A 122 -1.45 17.99 -6.37
C ARG A 122 -0.40 17.94 -7.48
N GLY A 123 -0.23 16.78 -8.11
CA GLY A 123 0.73 16.59 -9.19
C GLY A 123 2.16 16.35 -8.71
N VAL A 124 2.99 15.92 -9.64
CA VAL A 124 4.35 15.45 -9.35
C VAL A 124 5.24 16.54 -8.75
N ARG A 125 5.15 17.80 -9.22
CA ARG A 125 6.03 18.90 -8.77
C ARG A 125 5.92 19.18 -7.28
N GLU A 126 4.69 19.23 -6.74
CA GLU A 126 4.48 19.47 -5.31
C GLU A 126 4.92 18.27 -4.48
N ASN A 127 4.68 17.06 -4.96
CA ASN A 127 5.09 15.83 -4.28
C ASN A 127 6.62 15.69 -4.21
N VAL A 128 7.34 16.03 -5.27
CA VAL A 128 8.81 16.14 -5.27
C VAL A 128 9.28 17.13 -4.22
N ALA A 129 8.73 18.35 -4.20
CA ALA A 129 9.11 19.38 -3.23
C ALA A 129 8.90 18.94 -1.77
N ASN A 130 7.83 18.19 -1.49
CA ASN A 130 7.55 17.65 -0.17
C ASN A 130 8.57 16.57 0.25
N LEU A 131 9.03 15.71 -0.68
CA LEU A 131 10.02 14.68 -0.39
C LEU A 131 11.46 15.18 -0.39
N MET A 132 11.78 16.25 -1.09
CA MET A 132 13.11 16.90 -1.01
C MET A 132 13.46 17.41 0.40
N GLN A 133 12.47 17.57 1.27
CA GLN A 133 12.68 17.93 2.68
C GLN A 133 13.12 16.74 3.56
N ARG A 134 13.16 15.53 2.99
CA ARG A 134 13.53 14.30 3.70
C ARG A 134 15.04 14.28 3.96
N SER A 135 15.42 13.92 5.18
CA SER A 135 16.83 13.68 5.52
C SER A 135 17.31 12.34 4.93
N ALA A 136 18.58 12.26 4.60
CA ALA A 136 19.23 10.99 4.28
C ALA A 136 19.13 10.00 5.47
N ASN A 137 19.17 8.70 5.20
CA ASN A 137 19.11 7.61 6.21
C ASN A 137 17.80 7.50 6.99
N MET A 138 16.68 7.81 6.38
CA MET A 138 15.34 7.50 6.91
C MET A 138 14.83 6.16 6.34
N ASP A 139 13.84 5.57 7.05
CA ASP A 139 13.17 4.35 6.61
C ASP A 139 12.60 4.50 5.19
N PRO A 140 12.47 3.42 4.39
CA PRO A 140 12.19 3.51 2.97
C PRO A 140 10.84 4.14 2.60
N ILE A 141 10.84 5.00 1.59
CA ILE A 141 9.65 5.56 0.94
C ILE A 141 9.56 5.06 -0.49
N ILE A 142 8.50 4.32 -0.77
CA ILE A 142 8.05 3.96 -2.10
C ILE A 142 7.04 5.02 -2.54
N VAL A 143 7.12 5.52 -3.77
CA VAL A 143 6.11 6.42 -4.30
C VAL A 143 5.28 5.71 -5.34
N SER A 144 3.97 5.64 -5.11
CA SER A 144 3.01 5.13 -6.08
C SER A 144 2.74 6.19 -7.13
N VAL A 145 2.93 5.85 -8.41
CA VAL A 145 2.71 6.74 -9.55
C VAL A 145 1.70 6.14 -10.53
N SER A 146 1.02 6.97 -11.29
CA SER A 146 0.09 6.56 -12.34
C SER A 146 -0.02 7.63 -13.43
N GLY A 147 -0.49 7.25 -14.61
CA GLY A 147 -0.73 8.13 -15.75
C GLY A 147 -1.87 7.60 -16.62
N LEU A 148 -2.35 8.42 -17.55
CA LEU A 148 -3.39 8.06 -18.52
C LEU A 148 -2.80 7.70 -19.89
N SER A 149 -1.52 8.02 -20.11
CA SER A 149 -0.73 7.59 -21.26
C SER A 149 0.64 7.11 -20.79
N ILE A 150 1.40 6.45 -21.66
CA ILE A 150 2.77 6.01 -21.39
C ILE A 150 3.65 7.23 -21.06
N GLU A 151 3.53 8.29 -21.82
CA GLU A 151 4.31 9.53 -21.67
C GLU A 151 4.07 10.17 -20.28
N GLU A 152 2.81 10.32 -19.88
CA GLU A 152 2.46 10.85 -18.55
C GLU A 152 3.02 9.97 -17.43
N PHE A 153 2.91 8.65 -17.59
CA PHE A 153 3.36 7.68 -16.57
C PHE A 153 4.89 7.72 -16.42
N VAL A 154 5.60 7.68 -17.55
CA VAL A 154 7.07 7.70 -17.60
C VAL A 154 7.63 9.03 -17.08
N GLU A 155 7.05 10.15 -17.49
CA GLU A 155 7.48 11.47 -17.00
C GLU A 155 7.23 11.61 -15.48
N CYS A 156 6.08 11.14 -14.98
CA CYS A 156 5.80 11.11 -13.54
C CYS A 156 6.82 10.22 -12.79
N TYR A 157 7.15 9.05 -13.36
CA TYR A 157 8.18 8.16 -12.83
C TYR A 157 9.53 8.89 -12.71
N HIS A 158 10.01 9.52 -13.80
CA HIS A 158 11.31 10.19 -13.83
C HIS A 158 11.43 11.32 -12.82
N GLN A 159 10.36 12.09 -12.63
CA GLN A 159 10.38 13.17 -11.64
C GLN A 159 10.36 12.64 -10.20
N MET A 160 9.72 11.50 -9.92
CA MET A 160 9.69 10.92 -8.58
C MET A 160 10.89 10.03 -8.26
N GLU A 161 11.54 9.43 -9.26
CA GLU A 161 12.67 8.52 -9.07
C GLU A 161 13.80 9.12 -8.20
N PRO A 162 14.26 10.37 -8.39
CA PRO A 162 15.35 10.94 -7.58
C PRO A 162 15.04 11.02 -6.08
N VAL A 163 13.79 11.26 -5.71
CA VAL A 163 13.37 11.58 -4.32
C VAL A 163 12.76 10.40 -3.57
N ALA A 164 12.44 9.28 -4.24
CA ALA A 164 11.91 8.06 -3.66
C ALA A 164 13.01 6.99 -3.49
N ASP A 165 12.82 6.00 -2.62
CA ASP A 165 13.70 4.81 -2.53
C ASP A 165 13.23 3.68 -3.44
N GLY A 166 11.99 3.74 -3.92
CA GLY A 166 11.39 2.84 -4.89
C GLY A 166 10.13 3.43 -5.49
N ILE A 167 9.67 2.85 -6.59
CA ILE A 167 8.46 3.32 -7.28
C ILE A 167 7.45 2.17 -7.39
N GLU A 168 6.18 2.43 -7.05
CA GLU A 168 5.06 1.53 -7.30
C GLU A 168 4.26 2.03 -8.51
N LEU A 169 4.15 1.23 -9.55
CA LEU A 169 3.32 1.51 -10.72
C LEU A 169 1.88 1.09 -10.42
N ASN A 170 0.99 2.05 -10.24
CA ASN A 170 -0.42 1.80 -9.99
C ASN A 170 -1.20 1.69 -11.30
N ILE A 171 -1.30 0.47 -11.81
CA ILE A 171 -2.06 0.14 -13.03
C ILE A 171 -3.48 -0.36 -12.74
N SER A 172 -3.85 -0.51 -11.45
CA SER A 172 -5.00 -1.32 -11.01
C SER A 172 -6.12 -0.54 -10.33
N THR A 173 -6.08 0.81 -10.35
CA THR A 173 -7.14 1.60 -9.71
C THR A 173 -8.50 1.35 -10.35
N PRO A 174 -9.54 0.94 -9.58
CA PRO A 174 -10.88 0.72 -10.16
C PRO A 174 -11.62 2.03 -10.47
N ASN A 175 -11.16 3.15 -9.92
CA ASN A 175 -11.88 4.42 -9.90
C ASN A 175 -11.47 5.39 -11.03
N THR A 176 -10.61 4.96 -11.97
CA THR A 176 -10.13 5.78 -13.09
C THR A 176 -10.03 4.91 -14.34
N ILE A 177 -10.96 5.09 -15.28
CA ILE A 177 -11.10 4.23 -16.47
C ILE A 177 -9.80 4.22 -17.33
N GLY A 178 -9.20 5.37 -17.57
CA GLY A 178 -8.04 5.49 -18.44
C GLY A 178 -6.79 4.73 -17.95
N VAL A 179 -6.66 4.46 -16.65
CA VAL A 179 -5.54 3.70 -16.10
C VAL A 179 -5.64 2.20 -16.44
N ARG A 180 -6.85 1.69 -16.68
CA ARG A 180 -7.05 0.25 -16.95
C ARG A 180 -6.43 -0.24 -18.25
N ILE A 181 -6.07 0.63 -19.18
CA ILE A 181 -5.36 0.24 -20.41
C ILE A 181 -4.04 -0.45 -20.09
N PHE A 182 -3.39 -0.12 -18.96
CA PHE A 182 -2.15 -0.75 -18.52
C PHE A 182 -2.36 -2.15 -17.89
N GLN A 183 -3.60 -2.63 -17.80
CA GLN A 183 -3.92 -4.02 -17.50
C GLN A 183 -3.98 -4.90 -18.76
N GLU A 184 -3.71 -4.33 -19.93
CA GLU A 184 -3.45 -5.08 -21.16
C GLU A 184 -1.95 -5.42 -21.23
N PRO A 185 -1.55 -6.69 -21.39
CA PRO A 185 -0.15 -7.12 -21.37
C PRO A 185 0.75 -6.31 -22.31
N ASN A 186 0.31 -6.06 -23.53
CA ASN A 186 1.05 -5.27 -24.53
C ASN A 186 1.31 -3.81 -24.06
N MET A 187 0.37 -3.20 -23.35
CA MET A 187 0.54 -1.83 -22.84
C MET A 187 1.46 -1.81 -21.64
N LEU A 188 1.37 -2.79 -20.74
CA LEU A 188 2.29 -2.94 -19.61
C LEU A 188 3.71 -3.21 -20.11
N THR A 189 3.88 -4.08 -21.12
CA THR A 189 5.19 -4.34 -21.76
C THR A 189 5.82 -3.06 -22.29
N LYS A 190 5.05 -2.25 -23.03
CA LYS A 190 5.55 -0.97 -23.55
C LYS A 190 5.95 -0.01 -22.43
N LEU A 191 5.11 0.10 -21.38
CA LEU A 191 5.39 0.97 -20.23
C LEU A 191 6.69 0.53 -19.52
N LEU A 192 6.80 -0.73 -19.15
CA LEU A 192 7.96 -1.26 -18.42
C LEU A 192 9.25 -1.20 -19.27
N LYS A 193 9.14 -1.48 -20.58
CA LYS A 193 10.26 -1.32 -21.51
C LYS A 193 10.74 0.13 -21.54
N THR A 194 9.84 1.10 -21.75
CA THR A 194 10.20 2.52 -21.78
C THR A 194 10.84 2.96 -20.47
N ILE A 195 10.28 2.57 -19.31
CA ILE A 195 10.87 2.87 -18.00
C ILE A 195 12.27 2.25 -17.89
N ASN A 196 12.45 0.96 -18.25
CA ASN A 196 13.73 0.27 -18.13
C ASN A 196 14.84 0.88 -19.05
N GLU A 197 14.45 1.39 -20.21
CA GLU A 197 15.36 2.04 -21.16
C GLU A 197 15.75 3.46 -20.72
N THR A 198 14.93 4.12 -19.90
CA THR A 198 15.08 5.54 -19.58
C THR A 198 15.34 5.83 -18.10
N LYS A 199 15.17 4.86 -17.21
CA LYS A 199 15.45 5.02 -15.77
C LYS A 199 16.91 5.40 -15.51
N THR A 200 17.14 6.25 -14.52
CA THR A 200 18.46 6.78 -14.18
C THR A 200 19.11 6.09 -12.98
N SER A 201 18.41 5.19 -12.33
CA SER A 201 18.88 4.48 -11.14
C SER A 201 18.43 3.00 -11.15
N ASN A 202 19.01 2.22 -10.23
CA ASN A 202 18.62 0.82 -9.98
C ASN A 202 17.60 0.71 -8.82
N LYS A 203 16.84 1.77 -8.55
CA LYS A 203 15.80 1.74 -7.52
C LYS A 203 14.72 0.71 -7.87
N PRO A 204 14.19 0.01 -6.87
CA PRO A 204 13.24 -1.06 -7.11
C PRO A 204 11.89 -0.53 -7.62
N ILE A 205 11.30 -1.30 -8.54
CA ILE A 205 10.00 -1.02 -9.15
C ILE A 205 9.03 -2.10 -8.72
N TRP A 206 7.89 -1.69 -8.18
CA TRP A 206 6.73 -2.56 -7.92
C TRP A 206 5.61 -2.30 -8.91
N VAL A 207 4.84 -3.34 -9.19
CA VAL A 207 3.58 -3.20 -9.94
C VAL A 207 2.42 -3.60 -9.02
N LYS A 208 1.45 -2.72 -8.85
CA LYS A 208 0.24 -3.02 -8.09
C LYS A 208 -0.81 -3.64 -8.98
N VAL A 209 -1.11 -4.92 -8.73
CA VAL A 209 -2.05 -5.72 -9.52
C VAL A 209 -3.49 -5.58 -9.02
N PRO A 210 -4.50 -5.76 -9.91
CA PRO A 210 -5.90 -5.81 -9.51
C PRO A 210 -6.21 -7.13 -8.78
N PRO A 211 -7.25 -7.17 -7.92
CA PRO A 211 -7.80 -8.42 -7.45
C PRO A 211 -8.54 -9.15 -8.56
N TYR A 212 -8.68 -10.47 -8.43
CA TYR A 212 -9.45 -11.32 -9.34
C TYR A 212 -10.30 -12.33 -8.58
N PHE A 213 -11.46 -12.67 -9.17
CA PHE A 213 -12.49 -13.49 -8.54
C PHE A 213 -13.00 -14.62 -9.46
N LYS A 214 -12.59 -14.59 -10.74
CA LYS A 214 -12.93 -15.56 -11.78
C LYS A 214 -11.66 -16.05 -12.44
N ASP A 215 -11.70 -17.25 -13.04
CA ASP A 215 -10.55 -17.85 -13.71
C ASP A 215 -10.03 -16.99 -14.87
N GLU A 216 -10.91 -16.39 -15.67
CA GLU A 216 -10.54 -15.49 -16.76
C GLU A 216 -9.80 -14.23 -16.28
N GLU A 217 -10.21 -13.67 -15.11
CA GLU A 217 -9.52 -12.54 -14.48
C GLU A 217 -8.15 -12.97 -13.92
N ARG A 218 -8.06 -14.19 -13.37
CA ARG A 218 -6.84 -14.81 -12.89
C ARG A 218 -5.83 -14.97 -14.02
N GLU A 219 -6.24 -15.56 -15.13
CA GLU A 219 -5.39 -15.75 -16.30
C GLU A 219 -4.81 -14.43 -16.81
N ARG A 220 -5.65 -13.38 -16.91
CA ARG A 220 -5.17 -12.03 -17.27
C ARG A 220 -4.15 -11.47 -16.30
N VAL A 221 -4.34 -11.67 -14.99
CA VAL A 221 -3.36 -11.20 -14.00
C VAL A 221 -2.07 -12.01 -14.09
N HIS A 222 -2.14 -13.31 -14.37
CA HIS A 222 -0.96 -14.13 -14.62
C HIS A 222 -0.17 -13.64 -15.86
N GLU A 223 -0.83 -13.29 -16.95
CA GLU A 223 -0.18 -12.65 -18.12
C GLU A 223 0.53 -11.34 -17.73
N LEU A 224 -0.08 -10.50 -16.85
CA LEU A 224 0.59 -9.30 -16.36
C LEU A 224 1.80 -9.63 -15.48
N ILE A 225 1.74 -10.71 -14.70
CA ILE A 225 2.87 -11.18 -13.88
C ILE A 225 4.01 -11.67 -14.76
N ASP A 226 3.73 -12.36 -15.87
CA ASP A 226 4.75 -12.78 -16.83
C ASP A 226 5.46 -11.57 -17.43
N VAL A 227 4.72 -10.54 -17.85
CA VAL A 227 5.30 -9.27 -18.31
C VAL A 227 6.16 -8.61 -17.22
N CYS A 228 5.72 -8.65 -15.96
CA CYS A 228 6.51 -8.14 -14.84
C CYS A 228 7.80 -8.95 -14.61
N ALA A 229 7.74 -10.27 -14.73
CA ALA A 229 8.89 -11.17 -14.61
C ALA A 229 9.91 -10.92 -15.72
N GLU A 230 9.47 -10.83 -16.98
CA GLU A 230 10.31 -10.54 -18.15
C GLU A 230 11.00 -9.16 -18.03
N ALA A 231 10.28 -8.16 -17.52
CA ALA A 231 10.81 -6.82 -17.28
C ALA A 231 11.67 -6.71 -16.01
N ALA A 232 11.87 -7.81 -15.27
CA ALA A 232 12.62 -7.90 -14.03
C ALA A 232 12.17 -6.88 -12.97
N VAL A 233 10.85 -6.70 -12.79
CA VAL A 233 10.34 -5.84 -11.72
C VAL A 233 10.75 -6.38 -10.35
N SER A 234 10.92 -5.50 -9.40
CA SER A 234 11.43 -5.85 -8.06
C SER A 234 10.42 -6.56 -7.18
N GLY A 235 9.14 -6.36 -7.43
CA GLY A 235 8.06 -6.99 -6.68
C GLY A 235 6.67 -6.61 -7.16
N LEU A 236 5.67 -7.24 -6.57
CA LEU A 236 4.26 -6.99 -6.82
C LEU A 236 3.58 -6.48 -5.54
N THR A 237 2.60 -5.59 -5.68
CA THR A 237 1.65 -5.27 -4.60
C THR A 237 0.32 -5.95 -4.89
N ALA A 238 -0.05 -6.93 -4.10
CA ALA A 238 -1.29 -7.67 -4.19
C ALA A 238 -2.14 -7.42 -2.92
N VAL A 239 -3.28 -6.71 -3.01
CA VAL A 239 -3.98 -6.29 -4.22
C VAL A 239 -4.49 -4.85 -4.11
N ASN A 240 -5.09 -4.32 -5.18
CA ASN A 240 -5.90 -3.11 -5.09
C ASN A 240 -7.30 -3.45 -4.50
N THR A 241 -8.13 -2.44 -4.28
CA THR A 241 -9.49 -2.57 -3.73
C THR A 241 -10.41 -3.36 -4.67
N LYS A 242 -11.36 -4.12 -4.08
CA LYS A 242 -12.39 -4.86 -4.81
C LYS A 242 -13.44 -3.89 -5.36
N LEU A 243 -13.68 -3.95 -6.66
CA LEU A 243 -14.73 -3.16 -7.29
C LEU A 243 -16.11 -3.61 -6.79
N VAL A 244 -16.92 -2.66 -6.31
CA VAL A 244 -18.31 -2.88 -5.87
C VAL A 244 -19.24 -1.83 -6.45
N ASN A 245 -20.52 -2.17 -6.55
CA ASN A 245 -21.56 -1.20 -6.87
C ASN A 245 -21.74 -0.22 -5.70
N GLU A 246 -21.62 1.07 -5.96
CA GLU A 246 -21.83 2.15 -4.97
C GLU A 246 -22.64 3.27 -5.63
N PRO A 247 -23.98 3.17 -5.57
CA PRO A 247 -24.87 4.12 -6.28
C PRO A 247 -24.71 5.58 -5.83
N ARG A 248 -24.15 5.80 -4.63
CA ARG A 248 -23.88 7.16 -4.10
C ARG A 248 -22.65 7.80 -4.73
N ALA A 249 -21.79 7.00 -5.38
CA ALA A 249 -20.62 7.50 -6.09
C ALA A 249 -21.03 8.11 -7.43
N SER A 250 -20.38 9.20 -7.83
CA SER A 250 -20.64 9.88 -9.12
C SER A 250 -20.42 8.98 -10.34
N ILE A 251 -19.61 7.93 -10.21
CA ILE A 251 -19.35 6.93 -11.27
C ILE A 251 -20.10 5.60 -11.01
N GLY A 252 -21.02 5.55 -10.04
CA GLY A 252 -21.84 4.38 -9.71
C GLY A 252 -21.08 3.21 -9.07
N THR A 253 -19.75 3.30 -8.91
CA THR A 253 -18.91 2.23 -8.39
C THR A 253 -17.85 2.76 -7.42
N GLY A 254 -17.30 1.87 -6.58
CA GLY A 254 -16.22 2.18 -5.68
C GLY A 254 -15.33 0.98 -5.39
N GLY A 255 -14.19 1.22 -4.77
CA GLY A 255 -13.26 0.19 -4.33
C GLY A 255 -13.48 -0.15 -2.85
N LEU A 256 -13.88 -1.38 -2.56
CA LEU A 256 -14.03 -1.92 -1.21
C LEU A 256 -12.66 -2.29 -0.65
N SER A 257 -12.41 -1.90 0.61
CA SER A 257 -11.21 -2.20 1.39
C SER A 257 -11.56 -2.56 2.83
N GLY A 258 -10.65 -3.17 3.56
CA GLY A 258 -10.85 -3.61 4.93
C GLY A 258 -11.06 -5.11 5.05
N PRO A 259 -11.49 -5.62 6.23
CA PRO A 259 -11.56 -7.07 6.52
C PRO A 259 -12.36 -7.90 5.51
N GLN A 260 -13.36 -7.32 4.85
CA GLN A 260 -14.16 -8.02 3.86
C GLN A 260 -13.38 -8.52 2.62
N ILE A 261 -12.18 -7.99 2.35
CA ILE A 261 -11.35 -8.45 1.24
C ILE A 261 -10.14 -9.29 1.70
N PHE A 262 -10.02 -9.59 2.99
CA PHE A 262 -8.84 -10.26 3.55
C PHE A 262 -8.64 -11.66 2.96
N ASN A 263 -9.68 -12.50 2.95
CA ASN A 263 -9.59 -13.84 2.40
C ASN A 263 -9.34 -13.86 0.89
N ASP A 264 -9.93 -12.91 0.15
CA ASP A 264 -9.65 -12.74 -1.28
C ASP A 264 -8.17 -12.40 -1.49
N MET A 265 -7.63 -11.46 -0.70
CA MET A 265 -6.22 -11.08 -0.76
C MET A 265 -5.29 -12.26 -0.44
N LEU A 266 -5.56 -13.03 0.63
CA LEU A 266 -4.76 -14.19 0.99
C LEU A 266 -4.70 -15.22 -0.14
N ARG A 267 -5.86 -15.57 -0.71
CA ARG A 267 -5.95 -16.50 -1.84
C ARG A 267 -5.12 -16.01 -3.03
N ILE A 268 -5.20 -14.71 -3.33
CA ILE A 268 -4.46 -14.11 -4.46
C ILE A 268 -2.95 -14.08 -4.18
N VAL A 269 -2.53 -13.76 -2.96
CA VAL A 269 -1.11 -13.80 -2.58
C VAL A 269 -0.54 -15.20 -2.70
N ALA A 270 -1.26 -16.22 -2.20
CA ALA A 270 -0.86 -17.62 -2.32
C ALA A 270 -0.76 -18.06 -3.77
N ASP A 271 -1.76 -17.74 -4.59
CA ASP A 271 -1.76 -18.06 -6.02
C ASP A 271 -0.60 -17.39 -6.78
N ILE A 272 -0.31 -16.12 -6.50
CA ILE A 272 0.84 -15.43 -7.12
C ILE A 272 2.17 -16.04 -6.65
N TYR A 273 2.27 -16.40 -5.38
CA TYR A 273 3.48 -17.04 -4.85
C TYR A 273 3.74 -18.39 -5.54
N ASP A 274 2.72 -19.24 -5.65
CA ASP A 274 2.79 -20.51 -6.37
C ASP A 274 3.16 -20.31 -7.85
N TYR A 275 2.46 -19.41 -8.53
CA TYR A 275 2.66 -19.15 -9.94
C TYR A 275 4.08 -18.67 -10.26
N THR A 276 4.64 -17.82 -9.38
CA THR A 276 6.02 -17.30 -9.57
C THR A 276 7.09 -18.21 -8.97
N GLY A 277 6.71 -19.27 -8.27
CA GLY A 277 7.63 -20.12 -7.49
C GLY A 277 8.36 -19.32 -6.42
N GLY A 278 7.70 -18.32 -5.82
CA GLY A 278 8.26 -17.45 -4.79
C GLY A 278 9.37 -16.49 -5.27
N LYS A 279 9.62 -16.39 -6.57
CA LYS A 279 10.75 -15.60 -7.13
C LYS A 279 10.52 -14.09 -7.12
N ILE A 280 9.27 -13.65 -7.11
CA ILE A 280 8.91 -12.23 -7.11
C ILE A 280 8.35 -11.86 -5.74
N PRO A 281 9.00 -10.96 -4.98
CA PRO A 281 8.51 -10.48 -3.70
C PRO A 281 7.10 -9.89 -3.79
N ILE A 282 6.26 -10.14 -2.78
CA ILE A 282 4.86 -9.68 -2.76
C ILE A 282 4.64 -8.78 -1.53
N ASN A 283 4.18 -7.55 -1.76
CA ASN A 283 3.62 -6.71 -0.71
C ASN A 283 2.12 -7.03 -0.60
N ALA A 284 1.69 -7.72 0.45
CA ALA A 284 0.28 -8.04 0.65
C ALA A 284 -0.50 -6.79 1.11
N CYS A 285 -1.55 -6.44 0.38
CA CYS A 285 -2.37 -5.26 0.65
C CYS A 285 -3.87 -5.61 0.56
N GLY A 286 -4.57 -5.59 1.69
CA GLY A 286 -6.02 -5.84 1.73
C GLY A 286 -6.48 -6.53 3.01
N GLY A 287 -7.22 -5.84 3.85
CA GLY A 287 -7.93 -6.39 5.01
C GLY A 287 -7.08 -6.72 6.23
N ILE A 288 -5.78 -6.59 6.20
CA ILE A 288 -4.88 -6.87 7.32
C ILE A 288 -5.14 -5.89 8.45
N SER A 289 -5.44 -6.40 9.66
CA SER A 289 -5.82 -5.60 10.83
C SER A 289 -5.24 -6.12 12.15
N SER A 290 -4.49 -7.21 12.12
CA SER A 290 -3.84 -7.83 13.27
C SER A 290 -2.51 -8.49 12.87
N GLY A 291 -1.68 -8.85 13.87
CA GLY A 291 -0.48 -9.65 13.63
C GLY A 291 -0.82 -11.07 13.14
N PHE A 292 -1.97 -11.62 13.50
CA PHE A 292 -2.43 -12.90 12.97
C PHE A 292 -2.78 -12.82 11.48
N ASP A 293 -3.39 -11.70 11.03
CA ASP A 293 -3.66 -11.48 9.62
C ASP A 293 -2.35 -11.33 8.85
N ALA A 294 -1.40 -10.56 9.39
CA ALA A 294 -0.09 -10.39 8.80
C ALA A 294 0.68 -11.73 8.73
N TRP A 295 0.65 -12.54 9.80
CA TRP A 295 1.26 -13.86 9.82
C TRP A 295 0.72 -14.76 8.70
N LYS A 296 -0.61 -14.85 8.56
CA LYS A 296 -1.22 -15.60 7.47
C LYS A 296 -0.81 -15.10 6.08
N ALA A 297 -0.62 -13.78 5.94
CA ALA A 297 -0.13 -13.23 4.68
C ALA A 297 1.33 -13.66 4.39
N PHE A 298 2.20 -13.75 5.41
CA PHE A 298 3.56 -14.30 5.26
C PHE A 298 3.53 -15.77 4.93
N GLU A 299 2.75 -16.58 5.64
CA GLU A 299 2.56 -18.01 5.33
C GLU A 299 2.10 -18.21 3.88
N ALA A 300 1.25 -17.32 3.36
CA ALA A 300 0.79 -17.32 1.97
C ALA A 300 1.82 -16.81 0.96
N GLY A 301 3.02 -16.39 1.40
CA GLY A 301 4.12 -15.97 0.53
C GLY A 301 4.36 -14.45 0.43
N ALA A 302 3.69 -13.62 1.23
CA ALA A 302 4.00 -12.19 1.27
C ALA A 302 5.39 -11.94 1.87
N SER A 303 6.11 -10.96 1.32
CA SER A 303 7.40 -10.47 1.86
C SER A 303 7.21 -9.28 2.79
N SER A 304 6.12 -8.54 2.66
CA SER A 304 5.72 -7.44 3.54
C SER A 304 4.22 -7.22 3.47
N VAL A 305 3.67 -6.41 4.37
CA VAL A 305 2.23 -6.12 4.43
C VAL A 305 1.97 -4.62 4.41
N GLN A 306 0.85 -4.20 3.83
CA GLN A 306 0.46 -2.79 3.74
C GLN A 306 -0.90 -2.53 4.38
N LEU A 307 -1.00 -1.46 5.17
CA LEU A 307 -2.21 -1.06 5.89
C LEU A 307 -2.78 0.25 5.34
N TYR A 308 -4.10 0.34 5.27
CA TYR A 308 -4.86 1.59 5.11
C TYR A 308 -6.05 1.60 6.06
N THR A 309 -7.05 0.77 5.81
CA THR A 309 -8.32 0.72 6.55
C THR A 309 -8.12 0.41 8.03
N ALA A 310 -7.16 -0.44 8.37
CA ALA A 310 -6.81 -0.74 9.75
C ALA A 310 -6.33 0.50 10.52
N LEU A 311 -5.55 1.39 9.90
CA LEU A 311 -5.14 2.65 10.53
C LEU A 311 -6.35 3.54 10.85
N VAL A 312 -7.35 3.58 9.98
CA VAL A 312 -8.58 4.37 10.18
C VAL A 312 -9.40 3.84 11.37
N TYR A 313 -9.52 2.52 11.50
CA TYR A 313 -10.39 1.92 12.53
C TYR A 313 -9.69 1.67 13.86
N HIS A 314 -8.39 1.35 13.86
CA HIS A 314 -7.62 1.01 15.06
C HIS A 314 -6.67 2.11 15.53
N GLY A 315 -6.46 3.16 14.71
CA GLY A 315 -5.65 4.32 15.02
C GLY A 315 -4.15 4.10 14.99
N PRO A 316 -3.38 5.10 15.46
CA PRO A 316 -1.91 5.14 15.30
C PRO A 316 -1.16 3.97 15.98
N GLY A 317 -1.78 3.30 16.93
CA GLY A 317 -1.17 2.16 17.63
C GLY A 317 -1.20 0.83 16.86
N ILE A 318 -1.86 0.76 15.69
CA ILE A 318 -2.07 -0.49 14.98
C ILE A 318 -0.75 -1.15 14.56
N VAL A 319 0.21 -0.38 14.07
CA VAL A 319 1.51 -0.91 13.63
C VAL A 319 2.26 -1.57 14.80
N SER A 320 2.33 -0.89 15.94
CA SER A 320 2.98 -1.47 17.12
C SER A 320 2.25 -2.71 17.66
N THR A 321 0.92 -2.76 17.52
CA THR A 321 0.12 -3.93 17.90
C THR A 321 0.45 -5.12 17.01
N ILE A 322 0.49 -4.93 15.69
CA ILE A 322 0.84 -5.98 14.72
C ILE A 322 2.26 -6.48 14.98
N ASN A 323 3.24 -5.59 15.11
CA ASN A 323 4.62 -5.97 15.32
C ASN A 323 4.83 -6.77 16.63
N ARG A 324 4.19 -6.38 17.72
CA ARG A 324 4.23 -7.13 18.97
C ARG A 324 3.56 -8.50 18.88
N GLN A 325 2.48 -8.61 18.11
CA GLN A 325 1.81 -9.88 17.87
C GLN A 325 2.69 -10.80 17.01
N LEU A 326 3.34 -10.28 15.97
CA LEU A 326 4.29 -11.02 15.14
C LEU A 326 5.47 -11.56 15.98
N LEU A 327 6.06 -10.73 16.86
CA LEU A 327 7.12 -11.18 17.76
C LEU A 327 6.67 -12.30 18.69
N ARG A 328 5.44 -12.25 19.19
CA ARG A 328 4.88 -13.33 20.00
C ARG A 328 4.73 -14.60 19.18
N LEU A 329 4.18 -14.52 17.97
CA LEU A 329 4.02 -15.66 17.08
C LEU A 329 5.36 -16.31 16.71
N LEU A 330 6.39 -15.50 16.40
CA LEU A 330 7.75 -15.99 16.17
C LEU A 330 8.27 -16.77 17.39
N THR A 331 8.07 -16.24 18.61
CA THR A 331 8.50 -16.91 19.84
C THR A 331 7.74 -18.23 20.08
N GLU A 332 6.42 -18.24 19.84
CA GLU A 332 5.56 -19.43 19.97
C GLU A 332 5.92 -20.51 18.93
N ALA A 333 6.31 -20.09 17.72
CA ALA A 333 6.75 -20.96 16.64
C ALA A 333 8.23 -21.37 16.71
N HIS A 334 9.00 -20.84 17.69
CA HIS A 334 10.45 -21.05 17.82
C HIS A 334 11.25 -20.63 16.57
N LEU A 335 10.85 -19.52 15.92
CA LEU A 335 11.50 -18.95 14.75
C LEU A 335 12.27 -17.69 15.11
N ASP A 336 13.42 -17.50 14.47
CA ASP A 336 14.34 -16.38 14.71
C ASP A 336 14.10 -15.19 13.77
N SER A 337 13.34 -15.39 12.68
CA SER A 337 13.12 -14.36 11.67
C SER A 337 11.77 -14.52 10.95
N LEU A 338 11.15 -13.41 10.59
CA LEU A 338 9.95 -13.43 9.73
C LEU A 338 10.23 -14.02 8.34
N SER A 339 11.46 -13.97 7.85
CA SER A 339 11.81 -14.57 6.57
C SER A 339 11.59 -16.08 6.52
N GLU A 340 11.62 -16.76 7.68
CA GLU A 340 11.34 -18.18 7.78
C GLU A 340 9.85 -18.54 7.63
N VAL A 341 8.97 -17.57 7.86
CA VAL A 341 7.50 -17.74 7.74
C VAL A 341 7.03 -17.61 6.28
N ILE A 342 7.81 -16.92 5.43
CA ILE A 342 7.40 -16.61 4.07
C ILE A 342 7.21 -17.89 3.25
N GLY A 343 5.98 -18.12 2.81
CA GLY A 343 5.62 -19.27 1.98
C GLY A 343 5.53 -20.61 2.73
N MET A 344 5.47 -20.64 4.07
CA MET A 344 5.38 -21.90 4.83
C MET A 344 4.15 -22.74 4.46
N HIS A 345 3.10 -22.17 3.92
CA HIS A 345 1.92 -22.92 3.44
C HIS A 345 2.18 -23.75 2.18
N HIS A 346 3.28 -23.49 1.48
CA HIS A 346 3.63 -24.08 0.18
C HIS A 346 4.75 -25.16 0.30
N ASN A 347 5.26 -25.40 1.52
CA ASN A 347 6.34 -26.36 1.82
C ASN A 347 5.77 -27.72 2.35
#